data_6f5922b9436402c77f1f61d3d12ffa9c
#
_entry.id   6f5922b9436402c77f1f61d3d12ffa9c
#
_cell.length_a   1.000
_cell.length_b   1.000
_cell.length_c   1.000
_cell.angle_alpha   90.00
_cell.angle_beta   90.00
_cell.angle_gamma   90.00
#
_symmetry.space_group_name_H-M   'P 1'
#
loop_
_entity.id
_entity.type
_entity.pdbx_description
1 polymer ?
#
loop_
_entity_poly.entity_id
_entity_poly.type
_entity_poly.pdbx_seq_one_letter_code
_entity_poly.pdbx_strand_id
1 'polypeptide(L)'
;MIKIINDKNKIEVEDINELYKWIKNENSITLKNIKVEGNKKAEDLFAFFKFYFKILEECKESITDINNNFIDNTDNKLVVDATKELIRMNKDGKFIRAALIALGYYSKNLNNDNKEYLPLATAYETFQTSILIHDDIIDNADLRRGKITIPKSYSNEFEKSNNNSKDFHQRKIHIANSLGICIGDLGFYLASKILISNYRDNPNFDRILNLYNTIVINTIKGEIIDVLLPFNEQYCDVPRTTEDDVMEIYRLKTAWYSIIGPFSLGMVLANYSDEEIKKMQELLYNLGIGFQIKDDILGIFGDEKELGKSASSDVSEFKQTILYSYIAQNNPEELENLHKYYGVEDLKEEDMDNVKDIFTRTGARKYATDIMESMFNETRKTLDNIKFIDEKYKQIISGFITYLDFRTK
;
A
#
# COMPACT_ATOMS: atom_id res chain seq x y z
N MET A 1 -4.90 15.31 26.89
CA MET A 1 -5.07 16.62 26.22
C MET A 1 -3.80 16.93 25.44
N ILE A 2 -3.92 17.22 24.16
CA ILE A 2 -2.84 17.49 23.23
C ILE A 2 -2.98 18.93 22.76
N LYS A 3 -1.89 19.69 22.74
CA LYS A 3 -1.87 21.10 22.35
C LYS A 3 -1.25 21.25 20.96
N ILE A 4 -1.97 21.91 20.08
CA ILE A 4 -1.53 22.30 18.74
C ILE A 4 -1.25 23.80 18.77
N ILE A 5 -0.01 24.19 18.59
CA ILE A 5 0.45 25.56 18.81
C ILE A 5 1.02 26.12 17.50
N ASN A 6 0.53 27.26 17.08
CA ASN A 6 1.15 28.10 16.05
C ASN A 6 1.43 29.51 16.60
N ASP A 7 2.07 30.36 15.81
CA ASP A 7 2.48 31.72 16.22
C ASP A 7 1.32 32.63 16.70
N LYS A 8 0.06 32.27 16.41
CA LYS A 8 -1.11 33.13 16.66
C LYS A 8 -2.19 32.47 17.51
N ASN A 9 -2.26 31.12 17.53
CA ASN A 9 -3.36 30.37 18.13
C ASN A 9 -2.86 29.09 18.83
N LYS A 10 -3.60 28.70 19.87
CA LYS A 10 -3.45 27.41 20.53
C LYS A 10 -4.80 26.68 20.46
N ILE A 11 -4.77 25.46 19.90
CA ILE A 11 -5.91 24.57 19.84
C ILE A 11 -5.62 23.40 20.79
N GLU A 12 -6.60 22.97 21.53
CA GLU A 12 -6.50 21.78 22.39
C GLU A 12 -7.42 20.70 21.85
N VAL A 13 -6.92 19.48 21.73
CA VAL A 13 -7.67 18.28 21.34
C VAL A 13 -7.56 17.23 22.44
N GLU A 14 -8.61 16.42 22.59
CA GLU A 14 -8.72 15.50 23.74
C GLU A 14 -7.73 14.34 23.61
N ASP A 15 -7.66 13.76 22.43
CA ASP A 15 -6.87 12.55 22.16
C ASP A 15 -6.15 12.56 20.80
N ILE A 16 -5.48 11.44 20.51
CA ILE A 16 -4.70 11.26 19.28
C ILE A 16 -5.59 11.09 18.04
N ASN A 17 -6.85 10.64 18.18
CA ASN A 17 -7.77 10.49 17.07
C ASN A 17 -8.24 11.86 16.59
N GLU A 18 -8.52 12.78 17.50
CA GLU A 18 -8.84 14.17 17.17
C GLU A 18 -7.65 14.89 16.54
N LEU A 19 -6.42 14.66 17.04
CA LEU A 19 -5.20 15.17 16.42
C LEU A 19 -5.08 14.66 14.99
N TYR A 20 -5.29 13.35 14.75
CA TYR A 20 -5.22 12.77 13.42
C TYR A 20 -6.27 13.34 12.47
N LYS A 21 -7.53 13.51 12.94
CA LYS A 21 -8.59 14.16 12.15
C LYS A 21 -8.24 15.59 11.78
N TRP A 22 -7.63 16.33 12.71
CA TRP A 22 -7.16 17.68 12.45
C TRP A 22 -6.03 17.68 11.40
N ILE A 23 -5.00 16.84 11.57
CA ILE A 23 -3.87 16.75 10.63
C ILE A 23 -4.33 16.42 9.21
N LYS A 24 -5.31 15.54 9.04
CA LYS A 24 -5.83 15.16 7.70
C LYS A 24 -6.37 16.33 6.87
N ASN A 25 -6.79 17.40 7.50
CA ASN A 25 -7.33 18.59 6.84
C ASN A 25 -6.26 19.65 6.55
N GLU A 26 -5.00 19.38 6.90
CA GLU A 26 -3.89 20.32 6.77
C GLU A 26 -2.99 19.95 5.56
N ASN A 27 -2.01 20.82 5.30
CA ASN A 27 -0.99 20.64 4.26
C ASN A 27 0.41 20.93 4.82
N SER A 28 1.45 20.72 4.02
CA SER A 28 2.83 20.90 4.45
C SER A 28 3.14 22.34 4.89
N ILE A 29 2.58 23.33 4.20
CA ILE A 29 2.80 24.76 4.48
C ILE A 29 2.24 25.10 5.86
N THR A 30 1.02 24.66 6.15
CA THR A 30 0.38 24.86 7.46
C THR A 30 1.19 24.19 8.57
N LEU A 31 1.60 22.93 8.38
CA LEU A 31 2.30 22.16 9.42
C LEU A 31 3.74 22.65 9.68
N LYS A 32 4.35 23.40 8.76
CA LYS A 32 5.74 23.88 8.91
C LYS A 32 5.96 24.68 10.19
N ASN A 33 5.00 25.55 10.54
CA ASN A 33 5.09 26.48 11.68
C ASN A 33 4.29 26.00 12.91
N ILE A 34 3.88 24.72 12.93
CA ILE A 34 3.11 24.16 14.04
C ILE A 34 4.01 23.31 14.91
N LYS A 35 3.76 23.36 16.22
CA LYS A 35 4.31 22.49 17.26
C LYS A 35 3.15 21.75 17.92
N VAL A 36 3.34 20.48 18.18
CA VAL A 36 2.42 19.67 18.98
C VAL A 36 3.10 19.33 20.29
N GLU A 37 2.40 19.54 21.39
CA GLU A 37 2.81 19.18 22.73
C GLU A 37 1.80 18.23 23.35
N GLY A 38 2.24 17.06 23.81
CA GLY A 38 1.36 16.04 24.37
C GLY A 38 2.12 14.81 24.83
N ASN A 39 1.51 13.64 24.65
CA ASN A 39 2.23 12.40 24.88
C ASN A 39 3.14 12.06 23.70
N LYS A 40 4.14 11.20 23.92
CA LYS A 40 5.13 10.82 22.90
C LYS A 40 4.48 10.35 21.60
N LYS A 41 3.40 9.55 21.63
CA LYS A 41 2.71 9.07 20.44
C LYS A 41 2.13 10.22 19.59
N ALA A 42 1.60 11.27 20.22
CA ALA A 42 1.06 12.43 19.51
C ALA A 42 2.17 13.27 18.84
N GLU A 43 3.27 13.49 19.53
CA GLU A 43 4.42 14.21 19.01
C GLU A 43 5.07 13.45 17.83
N ASP A 44 5.22 12.13 17.97
CA ASP A 44 5.77 11.25 16.94
C ASP A 44 4.86 11.23 15.70
N LEU A 45 3.53 11.08 15.88
CA LEU A 45 2.56 11.12 14.79
C LEU A 45 2.64 12.43 14.02
N PHE A 46 2.73 13.55 14.73
CA PHE A 46 2.86 14.86 14.10
C PHE A 46 4.19 15.01 13.33
N ALA A 47 5.29 14.52 13.88
CA ALA A 47 6.60 14.52 13.21
C ALA A 47 6.55 13.72 11.90
N PHE A 48 5.89 12.55 11.90
CA PHE A 48 5.67 11.76 10.70
C PHE A 48 4.87 12.52 9.65
N PHE A 49 3.73 13.11 9.98
CA PHE A 49 2.90 13.82 9.01
C PHE A 49 3.57 15.08 8.46
N LYS A 50 4.32 15.80 9.29
CA LYS A 50 5.12 16.94 8.84
C LYS A 50 6.17 16.53 7.80
N PHE A 51 6.83 15.39 8.00
CA PHE A 51 7.75 14.80 7.04
C PHE A 51 7.01 14.30 5.80
N TYR A 52 5.95 13.51 5.98
CA TYR A 52 5.18 12.90 4.90
C TYR A 52 4.60 13.91 3.92
N PHE A 53 3.97 15.00 4.39
CA PHE A 53 3.40 15.99 3.49
C PHE A 53 4.45 16.74 2.68
N LYS A 54 5.65 16.99 3.26
CA LYS A 54 6.76 17.53 2.50
C LYS A 54 7.13 16.62 1.33
N ILE A 55 7.31 15.31 1.61
CA ILE A 55 7.68 14.33 0.59
C ILE A 55 6.56 14.15 -0.45
N LEU A 56 5.30 14.15 -0.02
CA LEU A 56 4.15 14.06 -0.91
C LEU A 56 4.13 15.16 -1.98
N GLU A 57 4.41 16.40 -1.60
CA GLU A 57 4.47 17.54 -2.53
C GLU A 57 5.64 17.37 -3.51
N GLU A 58 6.84 17.07 -3.01
CA GLU A 58 8.03 16.85 -3.83
C GLU A 58 7.84 15.71 -4.84
N CYS A 59 7.20 14.61 -4.43
CA CYS A 59 6.94 13.48 -5.32
C CYS A 59 5.88 13.80 -6.39
N LYS A 60 4.83 14.53 -6.06
CA LYS A 60 3.81 14.93 -7.05
C LYS A 60 4.37 15.77 -8.18
N GLU A 61 5.27 16.69 -7.85
CA GLU A 61 6.00 17.49 -8.85
C GLU A 61 6.91 16.59 -9.71
N SER A 62 7.75 15.78 -9.06
CA SER A 62 8.69 14.89 -9.73
C SER A 62 8.03 13.88 -10.67
N ILE A 63 6.91 13.26 -10.26
CA ILE A 63 6.16 12.33 -11.10
C ILE A 63 5.65 13.01 -12.38
N THR A 64 5.20 14.25 -12.26
CA THR A 64 4.70 15.01 -13.41
C THR A 64 5.84 15.25 -14.41
N ASP A 65 6.97 15.72 -13.94
CA ASP A 65 8.10 16.07 -14.77
C ASP A 65 8.78 14.85 -15.41
N ILE A 66 9.04 13.82 -14.60
CA ILE A 66 9.70 12.59 -15.09
C ILE A 66 8.81 11.86 -16.08
N ASN A 67 7.52 11.69 -15.79
CA ASN A 67 6.62 11.01 -16.72
C ASN A 67 6.51 11.76 -18.05
N ASN A 68 6.41 13.09 -18.05
CA ASN A 68 6.38 13.87 -19.27
C ASN A 68 7.65 13.68 -20.12
N ASN A 69 8.81 13.57 -19.50
CA ASN A 69 10.09 13.42 -20.19
C ASN A 69 10.29 12.02 -20.82
N PHE A 70 9.60 10.98 -20.33
CA PHE A 70 9.76 9.60 -20.82
C PHE A 70 8.70 9.16 -21.85
N ILE A 71 7.62 9.95 -22.02
CA ILE A 71 6.49 9.60 -22.87
C ILE A 71 6.72 10.01 -24.33
N ASP A 72 7.62 10.96 -24.58
CA ASP A 72 7.79 11.56 -25.88
C ASP A 72 8.59 10.66 -26.83
N ASN A 73 7.89 9.93 -27.71
CA ASN A 73 8.47 9.48 -29.00
C ASN A 73 7.42 8.79 -29.90
N THR A 74 6.13 8.99 -29.69
CA THR A 74 5.14 8.47 -30.63
C THR A 74 4.06 9.50 -30.96
N ASP A 75 3.76 9.65 -32.24
CA ASP A 75 2.64 10.45 -32.74
C ASP A 75 1.34 9.64 -32.78
N ASN A 76 1.39 8.36 -32.38
CA ASN A 76 0.20 7.51 -32.37
C ASN A 76 -0.71 7.88 -31.21
N LYS A 77 -1.86 8.48 -31.56
CA LYS A 77 -2.83 8.97 -30.57
C LYS A 77 -3.28 7.90 -29.58
N LEU A 78 -3.45 6.64 -30.00
CA LEU A 78 -3.88 5.54 -29.12
C LEU A 78 -2.86 5.26 -28.02
N VAL A 79 -1.56 5.28 -28.37
CA VAL A 79 -0.46 5.09 -27.41
C VAL A 79 -0.38 6.29 -26.48
N VAL A 80 -0.49 7.50 -27.01
CA VAL A 80 -0.48 8.74 -26.20
C VAL A 80 -1.62 8.74 -25.18
N ASP A 81 -2.82 8.37 -25.57
CA ASP A 81 -3.98 8.35 -24.68
C ASP A 81 -3.85 7.25 -23.62
N ALA A 82 -3.37 6.05 -23.96
CA ALA A 82 -3.08 4.97 -23.01
C ALA A 82 -2.02 5.39 -21.98
N THR A 83 -0.98 6.09 -22.41
CA THR A 83 0.07 6.57 -21.52
C THR A 83 -0.42 7.67 -20.56
N LYS A 84 -1.34 8.52 -21.04
CA LYS A 84 -2.00 9.52 -20.16
C LYS A 84 -2.81 8.85 -19.04
N GLU A 85 -3.45 7.72 -19.31
CA GLU A 85 -4.17 6.97 -18.27
C GLU A 85 -3.23 6.44 -17.18
N LEU A 86 -2.06 5.89 -17.55
CA LEU A 86 -1.03 5.51 -16.60
C LEU A 86 -0.61 6.69 -15.70
N ILE A 87 -0.33 7.86 -16.31
CA ILE A 87 0.08 9.06 -15.57
C ILE A 87 -1.05 9.54 -14.64
N ARG A 88 -2.28 9.55 -15.14
CA ARG A 88 -3.45 9.94 -14.33
C ARG A 88 -3.53 9.09 -13.08
N MET A 89 -3.45 7.77 -13.22
CA MET A 89 -3.52 6.84 -12.09
C MET A 89 -2.33 7.01 -11.14
N ASN A 90 -1.14 7.27 -11.67
CA ASN A 90 0.07 7.47 -10.87
C ASN A 90 -0.03 8.74 -9.99
N LYS A 91 -0.63 9.83 -10.50
CA LYS A 91 -0.82 11.09 -9.75
C LYS A 91 -1.76 10.96 -8.54
N ASP A 92 -2.65 9.98 -8.54
CA ASP A 92 -3.66 9.77 -7.49
C ASP A 92 -3.13 8.97 -6.28
N GLY A 93 -1.84 8.67 -6.23
CA GLY A 93 -1.19 7.93 -5.15
C GLY A 93 -1.22 8.64 -3.80
N LYS A 94 -1.21 7.84 -2.71
CA LYS A 94 -0.93 8.34 -1.35
C LYS A 94 0.57 8.56 -1.12
N PHE A 95 1.43 8.04 -1.97
CA PHE A 95 2.90 8.17 -1.93
C PHE A 95 3.55 7.75 -0.60
N ILE A 96 2.95 6.79 0.10
CA ILE A 96 3.51 6.25 1.36
C ILE A 96 4.85 5.56 1.10
N ARG A 97 4.95 4.82 -0.01
CA ARG A 97 6.17 4.10 -0.38
C ARG A 97 7.29 5.07 -0.76
N ALA A 98 6.96 6.14 -1.48
CA ALA A 98 7.87 7.24 -1.74
C ALA A 98 8.36 7.91 -0.43
N ALA A 99 7.46 8.12 0.53
CA ALA A 99 7.82 8.65 1.85
C ALA A 99 8.75 7.71 2.62
N LEU A 100 8.56 6.38 2.51
CA LEU A 100 9.45 5.39 3.13
C LEU A 100 10.83 5.35 2.46
N ILE A 101 10.92 5.49 1.14
CA ILE A 101 12.20 5.66 0.44
C ILE A 101 12.92 6.90 0.94
N ALA A 102 12.23 8.04 1.00
CA ALA A 102 12.79 9.28 1.53
C ALA A 102 13.23 9.13 2.99
N LEU A 103 12.43 8.44 3.81
CA LEU A 103 12.75 8.20 5.22
C LEU A 103 14.00 7.34 5.38
N GLY A 104 14.14 6.26 4.61
CA GLY A 104 15.35 5.44 4.56
C GLY A 104 16.56 6.24 4.09
N TYR A 105 16.41 7.09 3.07
CA TYR A 105 17.47 7.94 2.55
C TYR A 105 17.95 8.97 3.58
N TYR A 106 17.03 9.70 4.21
CA TYR A 106 17.38 10.75 5.17
C TYR A 106 17.78 10.21 6.56
N SER A 107 17.50 8.96 6.87
CA SER A 107 17.67 8.39 8.23
C SER A 107 19.12 8.38 8.72
N LYS A 108 20.10 8.59 7.84
CA LYS A 108 21.53 8.76 8.17
C LYS A 108 21.91 10.21 8.50
N ASN A 109 20.94 11.08 8.75
CA ASN A 109 21.16 12.52 9.00
C ASN A 109 21.99 13.19 7.91
N LEU A 110 21.68 12.89 6.66
CA LEU A 110 22.28 13.59 5.54
C LEU A 110 21.76 15.02 5.53
N ASN A 111 22.59 15.97 5.94
CA ASN A 111 22.31 17.42 5.91
C ASN A 111 22.24 17.91 4.44
N ASN A 112 21.46 17.26 3.62
CA ASN A 112 21.37 17.52 2.20
C ASN A 112 19.96 17.93 1.83
N ASP A 113 19.83 19.14 1.27
CA ASP A 113 18.69 19.51 0.43
C ASP A 113 18.69 18.73 -0.91
N ASN A 114 19.65 17.79 -1.08
CA ASN A 114 19.77 16.94 -2.24
C ASN A 114 18.63 15.93 -2.28
N LYS A 115 17.83 16.00 -3.33
CA LYS A 115 16.63 15.20 -3.54
C LYS A 115 16.94 13.96 -4.40
N GLU A 116 18.11 13.34 -4.24
CA GLU A 116 18.51 12.14 -5.00
C GLU A 116 17.52 10.98 -4.89
N TYR A 117 16.74 10.91 -3.81
CA TYR A 117 15.71 9.89 -3.64
C TYR A 117 14.51 10.05 -4.60
N LEU A 118 14.27 11.24 -5.16
CA LEU A 118 13.06 11.49 -5.96
C LEU A 118 12.91 10.63 -7.20
N PRO A 119 13.94 10.43 -8.06
CA PRO A 119 13.80 9.49 -9.18
C PRO A 119 13.51 8.05 -8.73
N LEU A 120 14.11 7.60 -7.62
CA LEU A 120 13.86 6.28 -7.04
C LEU A 120 12.42 6.16 -6.53
N ALA A 121 11.95 7.17 -5.81
CA ALA A 121 10.57 7.25 -5.33
C ALA A 121 9.57 7.28 -6.50
N THR A 122 9.85 8.07 -7.55
CA THR A 122 9.01 8.13 -8.75
C THR A 122 8.97 6.79 -9.49
N ALA A 123 10.11 6.12 -9.65
CA ALA A 123 10.17 4.79 -10.25
C ALA A 123 9.33 3.79 -9.44
N TYR A 124 9.43 3.85 -8.13
CA TYR A 124 8.70 2.95 -7.25
C TYR A 124 7.17 3.19 -7.28
N GLU A 125 6.72 4.43 -7.26
CA GLU A 125 5.27 4.74 -7.38
C GLU A 125 4.74 4.40 -8.79
N THR A 126 5.57 4.51 -9.84
CA THR A 126 5.21 4.06 -11.18
C THR A 126 5.07 2.53 -11.23
N PHE A 127 5.99 1.80 -10.62
CA PHE A 127 5.90 0.35 -10.40
C PHE A 127 4.64 -0.04 -9.61
N GLN A 128 4.34 0.68 -8.52
CA GLN A 128 3.10 0.47 -7.77
C GLN A 128 1.86 0.65 -8.63
N THR A 129 1.82 1.69 -9.45
CA THR A 129 0.68 1.94 -10.34
C THR A 129 0.49 0.78 -11.31
N SER A 130 1.58 0.22 -11.84
CA SER A 130 1.56 -0.93 -12.74
C SER A 130 0.98 -2.18 -12.09
N ILE A 131 1.42 -2.50 -10.86
CA ILE A 131 0.86 -3.61 -10.07
C ILE A 131 -0.63 -3.41 -9.84
N LEU A 132 -1.06 -2.19 -9.44
CA LEU A 132 -2.46 -1.92 -9.18
C LEU A 132 -3.33 -2.01 -10.42
N ILE A 133 -2.80 -1.74 -11.62
CA ILE A 133 -3.55 -1.94 -12.88
C ILE A 133 -3.76 -3.44 -13.14
N HIS A 134 -2.75 -4.28 -12.89
CA HIS A 134 -2.87 -5.74 -13.02
C HIS A 134 -3.80 -6.31 -11.96
N ASP A 135 -3.68 -5.86 -10.71
CA ASP A 135 -4.54 -6.21 -9.58
C ASP A 135 -6.02 -5.88 -9.85
N ASP A 136 -6.30 -4.69 -10.43
CA ASP A 136 -7.66 -4.30 -10.86
C ASP A 136 -8.27 -5.26 -11.90
N ILE A 137 -7.43 -5.91 -12.73
CA ILE A 137 -7.89 -6.91 -13.71
C ILE A 137 -8.14 -8.24 -13.01
N ILE A 138 -7.24 -8.66 -12.14
CA ILE A 138 -7.30 -9.91 -11.39
C ILE A 138 -8.54 -9.93 -10.49
N ASP A 139 -8.74 -8.83 -9.75
CA ASP A 139 -9.86 -8.64 -8.81
C ASP A 139 -11.17 -8.23 -9.51
N ASN A 140 -11.18 -8.07 -10.84
CA ASN A 140 -12.33 -7.55 -11.61
C ASN A 140 -12.88 -6.23 -11.00
N ALA A 141 -12.01 -5.34 -10.56
CA ALA A 141 -12.35 -4.16 -9.80
C ALA A 141 -12.87 -3.01 -10.70
N ASP A 142 -14.04 -2.48 -10.40
CA ASP A 142 -14.61 -1.33 -11.11
C ASP A 142 -14.02 0.01 -10.64
N LEU A 143 -13.65 0.10 -9.35
CA LEU A 143 -13.18 1.31 -8.71
C LEU A 143 -11.86 1.10 -7.95
N ARG A 144 -10.94 2.04 -8.09
CA ARG A 144 -9.72 2.17 -7.30
C ARG A 144 -9.61 3.59 -6.74
N ARG A 145 -9.51 3.72 -5.41
CA ARG A 145 -9.45 5.03 -4.72
C ARG A 145 -10.64 5.96 -5.06
N GLY A 146 -11.83 5.37 -5.24
CA GLY A 146 -13.05 6.09 -5.61
C GLY A 146 -13.10 6.56 -7.07
N LYS A 147 -12.16 6.15 -7.93
CA LYS A 147 -12.13 6.44 -9.36
C LYS A 147 -12.23 5.16 -10.18
N ILE A 148 -12.75 5.30 -11.39
CA ILE A 148 -12.88 4.18 -12.34
C ILE A 148 -11.49 3.62 -12.68
N THR A 149 -11.36 2.29 -12.63
CA THR A 149 -10.14 1.58 -13.03
C THR A 149 -9.87 1.70 -14.53
N ILE A 150 -8.64 1.44 -14.97
CA ILE A 150 -8.30 1.53 -16.41
C ILE A 150 -9.10 0.53 -17.24
N PRO A 151 -9.21 -0.76 -16.88
CA PRO A 151 -10.04 -1.70 -17.64
C PRO A 151 -11.50 -1.26 -17.72
N LYS A 152 -12.08 -0.81 -16.61
CA LYS A 152 -13.47 -0.33 -16.59
C LYS A 152 -13.67 0.94 -17.42
N SER A 153 -12.71 1.86 -17.41
CA SER A 153 -12.76 3.09 -18.23
C SER A 153 -12.86 2.76 -19.72
N TYR A 154 -11.99 1.86 -20.21
CA TYR A 154 -12.05 1.40 -21.60
C TYR A 154 -13.32 0.61 -21.92
N SER A 155 -13.77 -0.26 -21.01
CA SER A 155 -15.04 -0.97 -21.16
C SER A 155 -16.20 0.00 -21.35
N ASN A 156 -16.29 1.05 -20.52
CA ASN A 156 -17.34 2.08 -20.62
C ASN A 156 -17.20 2.93 -21.90
N GLU A 157 -15.99 3.17 -22.38
CA GLU A 157 -15.78 3.88 -23.66
C GLU A 157 -16.30 3.06 -24.83
N PHE A 158 -16.04 1.76 -24.85
CA PHE A 158 -16.52 0.85 -25.89
C PHE A 158 -18.05 0.71 -25.86
N GLU A 159 -18.70 0.83 -24.72
CA GLU A 159 -20.18 0.84 -24.63
C GLU A 159 -20.87 1.98 -25.37
N LYS A 160 -20.15 3.06 -25.65
CA LYS A 160 -20.66 4.16 -26.44
C LYS A 160 -20.87 3.76 -27.91
N SER A 161 -20.34 2.60 -28.35
CA SER A 161 -20.65 2.04 -29.65
C SER A 161 -22.05 1.45 -29.63
N ASN A 162 -22.85 1.66 -30.71
CA ASN A 162 -24.22 1.13 -30.83
C ASN A 162 -24.28 -0.39 -31.15
N ASN A 163 -23.21 -1.15 -30.82
CA ASN A 163 -23.16 -2.59 -31.09
C ASN A 163 -23.58 -3.39 -29.84
N ASN A 164 -24.74 -4.03 -29.91
CA ASN A 164 -25.32 -4.80 -28.81
C ASN A 164 -25.19 -6.33 -28.99
N SER A 165 -24.33 -6.81 -29.91
CA SER A 165 -24.13 -8.26 -30.10
C SER A 165 -23.45 -8.90 -28.85
N LYS A 166 -23.79 -10.18 -28.58
CA LYS A 166 -23.17 -10.93 -27.50
C LYS A 166 -21.65 -11.07 -27.67
N ASP A 167 -21.19 -11.24 -28.92
CA ASP A 167 -19.75 -11.29 -29.25
C ASP A 167 -19.07 -9.97 -28.92
N PHE A 168 -19.72 -8.82 -29.17
CA PHE A 168 -19.17 -7.51 -28.81
C PHE A 168 -18.99 -7.37 -27.30
N HIS A 169 -19.95 -7.79 -26.48
CA HIS A 169 -19.84 -7.69 -25.03
C HIS A 169 -18.65 -8.50 -24.47
N GLN A 170 -18.46 -9.74 -24.94
CA GLN A 170 -17.31 -10.56 -24.54
C GLN A 170 -15.98 -9.96 -25.00
N ARG A 171 -15.91 -9.52 -26.27
CA ARG A 171 -14.71 -8.88 -26.82
C ARG A 171 -14.36 -7.57 -26.13
N LYS A 172 -15.35 -6.76 -25.79
CA LYS A 172 -15.16 -5.49 -25.09
C LYS A 172 -14.39 -5.68 -23.78
N ILE A 173 -14.81 -6.61 -22.93
CA ILE A 173 -14.15 -6.92 -21.65
C ILE A 173 -12.73 -7.44 -21.92
N HIS A 174 -12.58 -8.38 -22.84
CA HIS A 174 -11.27 -8.93 -23.17
C HIS A 174 -10.29 -7.84 -23.66
N ILE A 175 -10.71 -6.94 -24.55
CA ILE A 175 -9.86 -5.86 -25.05
C ILE A 175 -9.54 -4.84 -23.96
N ALA A 176 -10.52 -4.48 -23.11
CA ALA A 176 -10.31 -3.57 -21.99
C ALA A 176 -9.24 -4.12 -21.01
N ASN A 177 -9.33 -5.40 -20.65
CA ASN A 177 -8.35 -6.09 -19.83
C ASN A 177 -6.97 -6.17 -20.52
N SER A 178 -6.94 -6.47 -21.81
CA SER A 178 -5.70 -6.50 -22.61
C SER A 178 -5.00 -5.15 -22.63
N LEU A 179 -5.74 -4.05 -22.75
CA LEU A 179 -5.19 -2.69 -22.64
C LEU A 179 -4.64 -2.42 -21.24
N GLY A 180 -5.34 -2.84 -20.18
CA GLY A 180 -4.87 -2.75 -18.82
C GLY A 180 -3.53 -3.49 -18.63
N ILE A 181 -3.40 -4.72 -19.14
CA ILE A 181 -2.14 -5.48 -19.13
C ILE A 181 -1.02 -4.70 -19.81
N CYS A 182 -1.24 -4.23 -21.04
CA CYS A 182 -0.23 -3.49 -21.80
C CYS A 182 0.17 -2.18 -21.11
N ILE A 183 -0.77 -1.46 -20.49
CA ILE A 183 -0.51 -0.21 -19.76
C ILE A 183 0.27 -0.51 -18.46
N GLY A 184 -0.09 -1.58 -17.75
CA GLY A 184 0.67 -2.05 -16.59
C GLY A 184 2.12 -2.39 -16.95
N ASP A 185 2.33 -3.17 -18.02
CA ASP A 185 3.68 -3.52 -18.53
C ASP A 185 4.48 -2.28 -18.91
N LEU A 186 3.83 -1.32 -19.59
CA LEU A 186 4.47 -0.05 -19.92
C LEU A 186 5.00 0.65 -18.66
N GLY A 187 4.23 0.67 -17.57
CA GLY A 187 4.66 1.28 -16.31
C GLY A 187 5.80 0.51 -15.62
N PHE A 188 5.83 -0.83 -15.68
CA PHE A 188 6.97 -1.62 -15.17
C PHE A 188 8.29 -1.25 -15.86
N TYR A 189 8.28 -1.18 -17.20
CA TYR A 189 9.47 -0.82 -17.94
C TYR A 189 9.82 0.66 -17.83
N LEU A 190 8.82 1.54 -17.68
CA LEU A 190 9.06 2.95 -17.40
C LEU A 190 9.77 3.13 -16.05
N ALA A 191 9.35 2.43 -15.01
CA ALA A 191 10.03 2.43 -13.71
C ALA A 191 11.49 2.00 -13.82
N SER A 192 11.76 0.92 -14.54
CA SER A 192 13.12 0.44 -14.79
C SER A 192 13.94 1.47 -15.58
N LYS A 193 13.36 2.10 -16.60
CA LYS A 193 14.00 3.15 -17.39
C LYS A 193 14.37 4.37 -16.54
N ILE A 194 13.49 4.78 -15.62
CA ILE A 194 13.77 5.88 -14.67
C ILE A 194 14.97 5.53 -13.79
N LEU A 195 15.03 4.31 -13.22
CA LEU A 195 16.15 3.87 -12.39
C LEU A 195 17.47 3.90 -13.16
N ILE A 196 17.52 3.29 -14.33
CA ILE A 196 18.75 3.21 -15.16
C ILE A 196 19.21 4.62 -15.54
N SER A 197 18.28 5.48 -15.99
CA SER A 197 18.63 6.83 -16.47
C SER A 197 19.19 7.74 -15.39
N ASN A 198 18.76 7.56 -14.13
CA ASN A 198 19.16 8.44 -13.04
C ASN A 198 20.28 7.88 -12.15
N TYR A 199 20.48 6.55 -12.12
CA TYR A 199 21.40 5.93 -11.16
C TYR A 199 22.51 5.07 -11.77
N ARG A 200 22.58 4.87 -13.09
CA ARG A 200 23.62 4.03 -13.72
C ARG A 200 25.06 4.42 -13.35
N ASP A 201 25.30 5.69 -13.06
CA ASP A 201 26.61 6.20 -12.65
C ASP A 201 26.75 6.31 -11.11
N ASN A 202 25.72 5.93 -10.35
CA ASN A 202 25.76 5.90 -8.88
C ASN A 202 26.53 4.66 -8.39
N PRO A 203 27.44 4.78 -7.40
CA PRO A 203 28.21 3.63 -6.87
C PRO A 203 27.33 2.49 -6.34
N ASN A 204 26.10 2.77 -5.94
CA ASN A 204 25.17 1.78 -5.42
C ASN A 204 24.17 1.27 -6.48
N PHE A 205 24.37 1.56 -7.76
CA PHE A 205 23.40 1.20 -8.81
C PHE A 205 23.06 -0.29 -8.82
N ASP A 206 24.07 -1.15 -8.79
CA ASP A 206 23.84 -2.60 -8.78
C ASP A 206 23.05 -3.07 -7.55
N ARG A 207 23.31 -2.49 -6.38
CA ARG A 207 22.57 -2.78 -5.15
C ARG A 207 21.12 -2.30 -5.24
N ILE A 208 20.90 -1.09 -5.78
CA ILE A 208 19.54 -0.54 -5.99
C ILE A 208 18.76 -1.44 -6.94
N LEU A 209 19.35 -1.80 -8.09
CA LEU A 209 18.69 -2.59 -9.11
C LEU A 209 18.38 -4.02 -8.63
N ASN A 210 19.34 -4.67 -7.95
CA ASN A 210 19.15 -5.99 -7.39
C ASN A 210 18.04 -6.02 -6.33
N LEU A 211 18.02 -5.03 -5.42
CA LEU A 211 16.98 -4.94 -4.40
C LEU A 211 15.63 -4.65 -5.03
N TYR A 212 15.55 -3.70 -5.97
CA TYR A 212 14.31 -3.40 -6.70
C TYR A 212 13.75 -4.65 -7.38
N ASN A 213 14.56 -5.38 -8.14
CA ASN A 213 14.13 -6.60 -8.81
C ASN A 213 13.69 -7.69 -7.80
N THR A 214 14.39 -7.82 -6.67
CA THR A 214 13.99 -8.74 -5.59
C THR A 214 12.61 -8.40 -5.05
N ILE A 215 12.31 -7.12 -4.86
CA ILE A 215 10.98 -6.66 -4.41
C ILE A 215 9.91 -7.03 -5.45
N VAL A 216 10.15 -6.71 -6.73
CA VAL A 216 9.24 -7.04 -7.83
C VAL A 216 8.95 -8.54 -7.87
N ILE A 217 9.99 -9.37 -7.85
CA ILE A 217 9.86 -10.84 -7.89
C ILE A 217 9.07 -11.36 -6.68
N ASN A 218 9.37 -10.87 -5.48
CA ASN A 218 8.66 -11.30 -4.28
C ASN A 218 7.19 -10.90 -4.31
N THR A 219 6.88 -9.69 -4.78
CA THR A 219 5.49 -9.22 -4.92
C THR A 219 4.71 -10.12 -5.88
N ILE A 220 5.30 -10.45 -7.04
CA ILE A 220 4.65 -11.34 -8.03
C ILE A 220 4.46 -12.75 -7.44
N LYS A 221 5.44 -13.29 -6.71
CA LYS A 221 5.28 -14.59 -6.04
C LYS A 221 4.15 -14.57 -5.02
N GLY A 222 4.05 -13.51 -4.23
CA GLY A 222 2.94 -13.33 -3.28
C GLY A 222 1.59 -13.27 -3.98
N GLU A 223 1.51 -12.57 -5.12
CA GLU A 223 0.30 -12.49 -5.94
C GLU A 223 -0.12 -13.87 -6.48
N ILE A 224 0.84 -14.66 -6.97
CA ILE A 224 0.56 -16.02 -7.45
C ILE A 224 -0.07 -16.88 -6.35
N ILE A 225 0.43 -16.80 -5.11
CA ILE A 225 -0.13 -17.55 -3.97
C ILE A 225 -1.54 -17.02 -3.65
N ASP A 226 -1.71 -15.70 -3.58
CA ASP A 226 -2.98 -15.03 -3.23
C ASP A 226 -4.11 -15.38 -4.23
N VAL A 227 -3.79 -15.53 -5.51
CA VAL A 227 -4.74 -15.94 -6.56
C VAL A 227 -5.05 -17.43 -6.52
N LEU A 228 -4.03 -18.29 -6.30
CA LEU A 228 -4.20 -19.74 -6.38
C LEU A 228 -4.83 -20.34 -5.13
N LEU A 229 -4.56 -19.78 -3.97
CA LEU A 229 -4.97 -20.35 -2.69
C LEU A 229 -6.51 -20.44 -2.56
N PRO A 230 -7.29 -19.37 -2.84
CA PRO A 230 -8.76 -19.45 -2.84
C PRO A 230 -9.30 -20.46 -3.85
N PHE A 231 -8.75 -20.50 -5.06
CA PHE A 231 -9.18 -21.41 -6.11
C PHE A 231 -8.95 -22.85 -5.71
N ASN A 232 -7.79 -23.14 -5.14
CA ASN A 232 -7.43 -24.49 -4.72
C ASN A 232 -8.37 -24.99 -3.61
N GLU A 233 -8.70 -24.16 -2.63
CA GLU A 233 -9.60 -24.53 -1.54
C GLU A 233 -11.03 -24.76 -2.02
N GLN A 234 -11.52 -23.98 -2.99
CA GLN A 234 -12.87 -24.09 -3.52
C GLN A 234 -13.07 -25.26 -4.48
N TYR A 235 -12.07 -25.57 -5.30
CA TYR A 235 -12.26 -26.42 -6.48
C TYR A 235 -11.30 -27.61 -6.57
N CYS A 236 -10.28 -27.67 -5.70
CA CYS A 236 -9.31 -28.75 -5.69
C CYS A 236 -9.36 -29.51 -4.36
N ASP A 237 -9.07 -30.81 -4.42
CA ASP A 237 -8.96 -31.63 -3.21
C ASP A 237 -7.57 -31.44 -2.56
N VAL A 238 -7.38 -30.28 -1.95
CA VAL A 238 -6.13 -29.89 -1.27
C VAL A 238 -6.40 -29.56 0.20
N PRO A 239 -5.38 -29.63 1.06
CA PRO A 239 -5.52 -29.18 2.45
C PRO A 239 -6.04 -27.74 2.55
N ARG A 240 -6.80 -27.46 3.60
CA ARG A 240 -7.28 -26.10 3.91
C ARG A 240 -6.10 -25.14 4.11
N THR A 241 -6.33 -23.88 3.78
CA THR A 241 -5.39 -22.78 3.99
C THR A 241 -4.94 -22.72 5.45
N THR A 242 -3.64 -22.68 5.63
CA THR A 242 -3.01 -22.53 6.95
C THR A 242 -2.66 -21.08 7.23
N GLU A 243 -2.41 -20.76 8.49
CA GLU A 243 -1.89 -19.43 8.86
C GLU A 243 -0.51 -19.15 8.23
N ASP A 244 0.34 -20.20 8.09
CA ASP A 244 1.64 -20.08 7.45
C ASP A 244 1.52 -19.66 5.98
N ASP A 245 0.52 -20.17 5.24
CA ASP A 245 0.24 -19.77 3.86
C ASP A 245 -0.15 -18.28 3.79
N VAL A 246 -1.00 -17.83 4.69
CA VAL A 246 -1.44 -16.44 4.79
C VAL A 246 -0.26 -15.52 5.15
N MET A 247 0.56 -15.92 6.12
CA MET A 247 1.74 -15.16 6.52
C MET A 247 2.77 -15.07 5.39
N GLU A 248 2.89 -16.08 4.54
CA GLU A 248 3.78 -16.03 3.37
C GLU A 248 3.26 -15.02 2.33
N ILE A 249 1.94 -14.94 2.09
CA ILE A 249 1.34 -13.89 1.25
C ILE A 249 1.66 -12.52 1.84
N TYR A 250 1.42 -12.30 3.13
CA TYR A 250 1.69 -11.03 3.80
C TYR A 250 3.16 -10.63 3.69
N ARG A 251 4.06 -11.59 3.86
CA ARG A 251 5.49 -11.38 3.72
C ARG A 251 5.89 -10.95 2.31
N LEU A 252 5.43 -11.70 1.29
CA LEU A 252 5.85 -11.50 -0.10
C LEU A 252 5.11 -10.35 -0.77
N LYS A 253 3.77 -10.36 -0.75
CA LYS A 253 2.91 -9.40 -1.44
C LYS A 253 2.93 -8.03 -0.76
N THR A 254 2.92 -7.99 0.59
CA THR A 254 2.70 -6.72 1.30
C THR A 254 3.93 -6.19 2.03
N ALA A 255 4.54 -6.97 2.94
CA ALA A 255 5.59 -6.46 3.80
C ALA A 255 6.81 -6.01 2.98
N TRP A 256 7.29 -6.83 2.05
CA TRP A 256 8.39 -6.48 1.16
C TRP A 256 8.05 -5.30 0.25
N TYR A 257 6.90 -5.35 -0.39
CA TYR A 257 6.51 -4.34 -1.35
C TYR A 257 6.16 -2.99 -0.71
N SER A 258 5.47 -3.00 0.44
CA SER A 258 4.92 -1.75 1.01
C SER A 258 5.81 -1.07 2.02
N ILE A 259 6.63 -1.82 2.77
CA ILE A 259 7.35 -1.33 3.93
C ILE A 259 8.86 -1.59 3.82
N ILE A 260 9.26 -2.87 3.77
CA ILE A 260 10.68 -3.28 3.86
C ILE A 260 11.46 -2.76 2.65
N GLY A 261 10.96 -3.03 1.46
CA GLY A 261 11.62 -2.69 0.20
C GLY A 261 11.85 -1.19 0.02
N PRO A 262 10.78 -0.36 0.08
CA PRO A 262 10.91 1.08 -0.07
C PRO A 262 11.92 1.69 0.91
N PHE A 263 11.82 1.37 2.19
CA PHE A 263 12.74 1.88 3.19
C PHE A 263 14.19 1.43 2.92
N SER A 264 14.38 0.14 2.61
CA SER A 264 15.70 -0.43 2.30
C SER A 264 16.33 0.19 1.04
N LEU A 265 15.55 0.49 0.02
CA LEU A 265 16.04 1.18 -1.19
C LEU A 265 16.57 2.58 -0.84
N GLY A 266 15.88 3.31 0.02
CA GLY A 266 16.36 4.59 0.55
C GLY A 266 17.67 4.44 1.32
N MET A 267 17.81 3.41 2.15
CA MET A 267 19.04 3.11 2.88
C MET A 267 20.22 2.75 1.94
N VAL A 268 19.94 1.94 0.90
CA VAL A 268 20.98 1.61 -0.12
C VAL A 268 21.48 2.88 -0.77
N LEU A 269 20.56 3.77 -1.18
CA LEU A 269 20.94 5.06 -1.80
C LEU A 269 21.75 5.94 -0.85
N ALA A 270 21.46 5.91 0.47
CA ALA A 270 22.21 6.60 1.51
C ALA A 270 23.53 5.90 1.91
N ASN A 271 23.90 4.86 1.19
CA ASN A 271 25.14 4.11 1.44
C ASN A 271 25.24 3.49 2.85
N TYR A 272 24.17 2.88 3.33
CA TYR A 272 24.21 2.00 4.50
C TYR A 272 24.89 0.67 4.15
N SER A 273 25.51 0.05 5.14
CA SER A 273 26.05 -1.30 5.02
C SER A 273 24.93 -2.35 4.90
N ASP A 274 25.25 -3.50 4.29
CA ASP A 274 24.27 -4.59 4.15
C ASP A 274 23.81 -5.13 5.52
N GLU A 275 24.68 -5.07 6.56
CA GLU A 275 24.34 -5.46 7.92
C GLU A 275 23.32 -4.51 8.54
N GLU A 276 23.49 -3.19 8.37
CA GLU A 276 22.53 -2.19 8.86
C GLU A 276 21.18 -2.33 8.15
N ILE A 277 21.20 -2.53 6.84
CA ILE A 277 20.00 -2.76 6.03
C ILE A 277 19.27 -4.02 6.51
N LYS A 278 19.99 -5.13 6.71
CA LYS A 278 19.39 -6.37 7.20
C LYS A 278 18.74 -6.22 8.56
N LYS A 279 19.42 -5.57 9.52
CA LYS A 279 18.82 -5.27 10.83
C LYS A 279 17.55 -4.44 10.73
N MET A 280 17.52 -3.48 9.81
CA MET A 280 16.32 -2.68 9.59
C MET A 280 15.22 -3.48 8.91
N GLN A 281 15.55 -4.37 7.98
CA GLN A 281 14.58 -5.28 7.34
C GLN A 281 13.91 -6.21 8.35
N GLU A 282 14.67 -6.75 9.31
CA GLU A 282 14.16 -7.59 10.41
C GLU A 282 13.17 -6.79 11.29
N LEU A 283 13.49 -5.54 11.62
CA LEU A 283 12.57 -4.66 12.35
C LEU A 283 11.30 -4.36 11.55
N LEU A 284 11.45 -4.00 10.28
CA LEU A 284 10.35 -3.61 9.41
C LEU A 284 9.45 -4.79 9.00
N TYR A 285 9.91 -6.02 9.18
CA TYR A 285 9.14 -7.23 8.91
C TYR A 285 7.84 -7.24 9.73
N ASN A 286 7.94 -7.09 11.05
CA ASN A 286 6.77 -7.05 11.93
C ASN A 286 5.83 -5.89 11.59
N LEU A 287 6.40 -4.74 11.21
CA LEU A 287 5.61 -3.58 10.78
C LEU A 287 4.83 -3.86 9.50
N GLY A 288 5.45 -4.54 8.54
CA GLY A 288 4.84 -4.90 7.26
C GLY A 288 3.71 -5.93 7.40
N ILE A 289 3.90 -6.94 8.23
CA ILE A 289 2.87 -7.93 8.54
C ILE A 289 1.70 -7.27 9.29
N GLY A 290 2.00 -6.49 10.35
CA GLY A 290 0.97 -5.76 11.11
C GLY A 290 0.17 -4.77 10.23
N PHE A 291 0.83 -4.18 9.23
CA PHE A 291 0.16 -3.33 8.23
C PHE A 291 -0.90 -4.12 7.44
N GLN A 292 -0.58 -5.33 6.96
CA GLN A 292 -1.53 -6.16 6.21
C GLN A 292 -2.66 -6.67 7.11
N ILE A 293 -2.36 -7.13 8.33
CA ILE A 293 -3.40 -7.54 9.28
C ILE A 293 -4.38 -6.39 9.56
N LYS A 294 -3.86 -5.14 9.66
CA LYS A 294 -4.70 -3.96 9.79
C LYS A 294 -5.60 -3.74 8.58
N ASP A 295 -5.08 -3.96 7.36
CA ASP A 295 -5.86 -3.85 6.13
C ASP A 295 -6.99 -4.89 6.09
N ASP A 296 -6.73 -6.13 6.49
CA ASP A 296 -7.72 -7.20 6.53
C ASP A 296 -8.83 -6.91 7.56
N ILE A 297 -8.45 -6.43 8.76
CA ILE A 297 -9.42 -5.99 9.77
C ILE A 297 -10.30 -4.85 9.22
N LEU A 298 -9.69 -3.87 8.56
CA LEU A 298 -10.41 -2.75 7.97
C LEU A 298 -11.26 -3.18 6.78
N GLY A 299 -10.81 -4.17 5.97
CA GLY A 299 -11.55 -4.75 4.86
C GLY A 299 -12.89 -5.34 5.28
N ILE A 300 -13.00 -5.86 6.50
CA ILE A 300 -14.25 -6.44 7.04
C ILE A 300 -15.01 -5.46 7.94
N PHE A 301 -14.31 -4.74 8.82
CA PHE A 301 -14.92 -3.94 9.90
C PHE A 301 -14.86 -2.43 9.67
N GLY A 302 -14.21 -1.97 8.60
CA GLY A 302 -14.06 -0.55 8.28
C GLY A 302 -15.33 0.07 7.70
N ASP A 303 -15.38 1.40 7.65
CA ASP A 303 -16.46 2.17 6.99
C ASP A 303 -16.14 2.29 5.48
N GLU A 304 -17.05 1.82 4.62
CA GLU A 304 -16.89 1.86 3.16
C GLU A 304 -16.64 3.26 2.61
N LYS A 305 -17.29 4.27 3.20
CA LYS A 305 -17.10 5.68 2.79
C LYS A 305 -15.69 6.17 3.08
N GLU A 306 -15.07 5.65 4.15
CA GLU A 306 -13.69 5.98 4.48
C GLU A 306 -12.69 5.17 3.68
N LEU A 307 -12.96 3.88 3.41
CA LEU A 307 -12.08 2.98 2.68
C LEU A 307 -11.97 3.32 1.18
N GLY A 308 -13.06 3.79 0.57
CA GLY A 308 -13.14 4.07 -0.86
C GLY A 308 -13.19 2.81 -1.74
N LYS A 309 -13.47 1.64 -1.15
CA LYS A 309 -13.81 0.37 -1.77
C LYS A 309 -14.93 -0.29 -0.98
N SER A 310 -15.63 -1.27 -1.58
CA SER A 310 -16.63 -2.04 -0.85
C SER A 310 -15.97 -2.85 0.28
N ALA A 311 -16.57 -2.86 1.47
CA ALA A 311 -16.16 -3.75 2.56
C ALA A 311 -16.45 -5.22 2.24
N SER A 312 -17.27 -5.51 1.23
CA SER A 312 -17.55 -6.88 0.79
C SER A 312 -16.51 -7.46 -0.18
N SER A 313 -15.58 -6.63 -0.73
CA SER A 313 -14.66 -7.10 -1.77
C SER A 313 -13.81 -8.29 -1.33
N ASP A 314 -13.22 -8.25 -0.13
CA ASP A 314 -12.38 -9.34 0.37
C ASP A 314 -13.18 -10.65 0.57
N VAL A 315 -14.48 -10.55 0.90
CA VAL A 315 -15.38 -11.69 1.04
C VAL A 315 -15.83 -12.22 -0.33
N SER A 316 -16.21 -11.32 -1.23
CA SER A 316 -16.63 -11.67 -2.61
C SER A 316 -15.50 -12.33 -3.40
N GLU A 317 -14.26 -11.88 -3.21
CA GLU A 317 -13.06 -12.43 -3.84
C GLU A 317 -12.54 -13.71 -3.16
N PHE A 318 -13.24 -14.20 -2.13
CA PHE A 318 -12.81 -15.35 -1.33
C PHE A 318 -11.42 -15.19 -0.71
N LYS A 319 -11.03 -13.98 -0.31
CA LYS A 319 -9.69 -13.73 0.23
C LYS A 319 -9.45 -14.47 1.53
N GLN A 320 -8.38 -15.24 1.55
CA GLN A 320 -7.96 -16.02 2.69
C GLN A 320 -7.01 -15.21 3.57
N THR A 321 -7.62 -14.49 4.51
CA THR A 321 -6.91 -13.61 5.46
C THR A 321 -6.59 -14.35 6.76
N ILE A 322 -5.87 -13.70 7.67
CA ILE A 322 -5.65 -14.23 9.03
C ILE A 322 -6.96 -14.46 9.79
N LEU A 323 -8.00 -13.67 9.50
CA LEU A 323 -9.34 -13.87 10.07
C LEU A 323 -9.94 -15.19 9.60
N TYR A 324 -9.83 -15.47 8.29
CA TYR A 324 -10.31 -16.70 7.68
C TYR A 324 -9.54 -17.92 8.18
N SER A 325 -8.20 -17.88 8.12
CA SER A 325 -7.35 -19.01 8.55
C SER A 325 -7.55 -19.38 10.01
N TYR A 326 -7.80 -18.38 10.88
CA TYR A 326 -8.12 -18.64 12.28
C TYR A 326 -9.38 -19.48 12.43
N ILE A 327 -10.46 -19.16 11.69
CA ILE A 327 -11.70 -19.95 11.72
C ILE A 327 -11.44 -21.35 11.15
N ALA A 328 -10.76 -21.45 10.02
CA ALA A 328 -10.46 -22.74 9.38
C ALA A 328 -9.72 -23.71 10.33
N GLN A 329 -8.86 -23.18 11.20
CA GLN A 329 -8.07 -24.00 12.13
C GLN A 329 -8.76 -24.24 13.49
N ASN A 330 -9.45 -23.22 14.04
CA ASN A 330 -9.92 -23.25 15.41
C ASN A 330 -11.43 -23.46 15.55
N ASN A 331 -12.21 -23.14 14.51
CA ASN A 331 -13.68 -23.25 14.49
C ASN A 331 -14.17 -23.82 13.15
N PRO A 332 -13.73 -25.02 12.74
CA PRO A 332 -14.03 -25.56 11.41
C PRO A 332 -15.53 -25.76 11.15
N GLU A 333 -16.36 -25.90 12.19
CA GLU A 333 -17.83 -25.94 12.10
C GLU A 333 -18.44 -24.61 11.65
N GLU A 334 -17.76 -23.50 11.93
CA GLU A 334 -18.22 -22.18 11.51
C GLU A 334 -17.77 -21.83 10.07
N LEU A 335 -16.82 -22.58 9.53
CA LEU A 335 -16.35 -22.37 8.16
C LEU A 335 -17.48 -22.62 7.14
N GLU A 336 -18.35 -23.61 7.37
CA GLU A 336 -19.52 -23.86 6.53
C GLU A 336 -20.52 -22.68 6.55
N ASN A 337 -20.63 -22.00 7.70
CA ASN A 337 -21.46 -20.80 7.80
C ASN A 337 -20.82 -19.62 7.07
N LEU A 338 -19.50 -19.47 7.15
CA LEU A 338 -18.75 -18.42 6.47
C LEU A 338 -18.80 -18.59 4.96
N HIS A 339 -18.69 -19.82 4.44
CA HIS A 339 -18.76 -20.16 3.02
C HIS A 339 -20.10 -19.83 2.35
N LYS A 340 -21.17 -19.56 3.12
CA LYS A 340 -22.43 -19.06 2.54
C LYS A 340 -22.30 -17.67 1.94
N TYR A 341 -21.28 -16.91 2.36
CA TYR A 341 -21.04 -15.52 1.97
C TYR A 341 -19.78 -15.38 1.11
N TYR A 342 -18.76 -16.19 1.35
CA TYR A 342 -17.48 -16.13 0.63
C TYR A 342 -17.65 -16.55 -0.85
N GLY A 343 -17.12 -15.72 -1.78
CA GLY A 343 -17.25 -15.93 -3.21
C GLY A 343 -18.60 -15.47 -3.81
N VAL A 344 -19.46 -14.82 -3.02
CA VAL A 344 -20.74 -14.27 -3.48
C VAL A 344 -20.54 -12.83 -3.98
N GLU A 345 -20.89 -12.55 -5.25
CA GLU A 345 -20.62 -11.24 -5.88
C GLU A 345 -21.49 -10.10 -5.31
N ASP A 346 -22.78 -10.34 -5.06
CA ASP A 346 -23.75 -9.31 -4.66
C ASP A 346 -24.13 -9.41 -3.16
N LEU A 347 -23.15 -9.33 -2.27
CA LEU A 347 -23.39 -9.33 -0.82
C LEU A 347 -24.15 -8.09 -0.37
N LYS A 348 -25.20 -8.31 0.44
CA LYS A 348 -25.97 -7.25 1.07
C LYS A 348 -25.34 -6.83 2.40
N GLU A 349 -25.75 -5.69 2.91
CA GLU A 349 -25.32 -5.20 4.23
C GLU A 349 -25.58 -6.22 5.35
N GLU A 350 -26.75 -6.89 5.32
CA GLU A 350 -27.13 -7.95 6.26
C GLU A 350 -26.17 -9.16 6.19
N ASP A 351 -25.71 -9.54 4.98
CA ASP A 351 -24.74 -10.62 4.78
C ASP A 351 -23.40 -10.26 5.40
N MET A 352 -22.95 -9.02 5.20
CA MET A 352 -21.72 -8.52 5.83
C MET A 352 -21.82 -8.42 7.34
N ASP A 353 -22.99 -8.09 7.89
CA ASP A 353 -23.20 -8.10 9.35
C ASP A 353 -23.10 -9.52 9.91
N ASN A 354 -23.60 -10.54 9.19
CA ASN A 354 -23.41 -11.95 9.56
C ASN A 354 -21.92 -12.36 9.52
N VAL A 355 -21.18 -11.96 8.49
CA VAL A 355 -19.73 -12.21 8.40
C VAL A 355 -18.98 -11.57 9.56
N LYS A 356 -19.28 -10.31 9.89
CA LYS A 356 -18.69 -9.59 11.05
C LYS A 356 -19.01 -10.29 12.37
N ASP A 357 -20.25 -10.79 12.54
CA ASP A 357 -20.66 -11.53 13.72
C ASP A 357 -19.85 -12.83 13.85
N ILE A 358 -19.71 -13.62 12.77
CA ILE A 358 -18.91 -14.84 12.76
C ILE A 358 -17.48 -14.56 13.21
N PHE A 359 -16.78 -13.58 12.62
CA PHE A 359 -15.42 -13.23 13.01
C PHE A 359 -15.29 -12.70 14.45
N THR A 360 -16.35 -12.06 14.97
CA THR A 360 -16.35 -11.54 16.33
C THR A 360 -16.57 -12.64 17.36
N ARG A 361 -17.64 -13.48 17.20
CA ARG A 361 -18.01 -14.50 18.17
C ARG A 361 -17.06 -15.69 18.22
N THR A 362 -16.38 -15.99 17.11
CA THR A 362 -15.33 -17.02 17.06
C THR A 362 -14.02 -16.54 17.70
N GLY A 363 -13.85 -15.24 17.90
CA GLY A 363 -12.61 -14.66 18.43
C GLY A 363 -11.58 -14.32 17.36
N ALA A 364 -11.82 -14.57 16.07
CA ALA A 364 -10.88 -14.31 14.97
C ALA A 364 -10.46 -12.84 14.91
N ARG A 365 -11.43 -11.91 15.07
CA ARG A 365 -11.14 -10.47 15.13
C ARG A 365 -10.19 -10.11 16.26
N LYS A 366 -10.42 -10.67 17.45
CA LYS A 366 -9.57 -10.42 18.62
C LYS A 366 -8.15 -10.96 18.38
N TYR A 367 -8.05 -12.17 17.88
CA TYR A 367 -6.78 -12.82 17.55
C TYR A 367 -5.94 -11.97 16.58
N ALA A 368 -6.53 -11.56 15.45
CA ALA A 368 -5.85 -10.70 14.47
C ALA A 368 -5.40 -9.37 15.10
N THR A 369 -6.26 -8.74 15.92
CA THR A 369 -5.94 -7.48 16.61
C THR A 369 -4.78 -7.66 17.60
N ASP A 370 -4.80 -8.71 18.42
CA ASP A 370 -3.76 -8.97 19.42
C ASP A 370 -2.39 -9.22 18.75
N ILE A 371 -2.34 -9.96 17.63
CA ILE A 371 -1.11 -10.16 16.85
C ILE A 371 -0.59 -8.84 16.28
N MET A 372 -1.45 -8.07 15.63
CA MET A 372 -1.09 -6.77 15.05
C MET A 372 -0.50 -5.82 16.09
N GLU A 373 -1.16 -5.68 17.25
CA GLU A 373 -0.70 -4.82 18.33
C GLU A 373 0.63 -5.30 18.92
N SER A 374 0.80 -6.62 19.07
CA SER A 374 2.07 -7.22 19.52
C SER A 374 3.21 -6.88 18.57
N MET A 375 2.99 -7.03 17.25
CA MET A 375 3.99 -6.71 16.22
C MET A 375 4.38 -5.22 16.21
N PHE A 376 3.40 -4.32 16.32
CA PHE A 376 3.69 -2.89 16.40
C PHE A 376 4.46 -2.52 17.68
N ASN A 377 4.11 -3.12 18.81
CA ASN A 377 4.79 -2.88 20.09
C ASN A 377 6.22 -3.41 20.08
N GLU A 378 6.45 -4.59 19.49
CA GLU A 378 7.80 -5.15 19.33
C GLU A 378 8.65 -4.29 18.38
N THR A 379 8.08 -3.81 17.28
CA THR A 379 8.76 -2.90 16.37
C THR A 379 9.21 -1.62 17.08
N ARG A 380 8.36 -1.01 17.93
CA ARG A 380 8.74 0.17 18.72
C ARG A 380 9.90 -0.11 19.66
N LYS A 381 9.85 -1.22 20.43
CA LYS A 381 10.92 -1.61 21.36
C LYS A 381 12.25 -1.87 20.64
N THR A 382 12.20 -2.52 19.48
CA THR A 382 13.39 -2.81 18.69
C THR A 382 13.97 -1.54 18.08
N LEU A 383 13.13 -0.59 17.63
CA LEU A 383 13.55 0.70 17.08
C LEU A 383 14.39 1.51 18.10
N ASP A 384 14.00 1.50 19.36
CA ASP A 384 14.74 2.21 20.42
C ASP A 384 16.20 1.70 20.55
N ASN A 385 16.46 0.44 20.19
CA ASN A 385 17.80 -0.18 20.25
C ASN A 385 18.63 0.04 18.97
N ILE A 386 18.07 0.52 17.89
CA ILE A 386 18.80 0.84 16.65
C ILE A 386 19.65 2.09 16.88
N LYS A 387 20.98 1.99 16.67
CA LYS A 387 21.94 3.09 16.94
C LYS A 387 22.42 3.82 15.69
N PHE A 388 22.24 3.23 14.52
CA PHE A 388 22.72 3.80 13.25
C PHE A 388 21.69 4.72 12.57
N ILE A 389 20.46 4.84 13.11
CA ILE A 389 19.43 5.78 12.70
C ILE A 389 19.46 7.01 13.64
N ASP A 390 19.47 8.20 13.06
CA ASP A 390 19.38 9.46 13.83
C ASP A 390 18.06 9.53 14.61
N GLU A 391 18.10 10.08 15.83
CA GLU A 391 16.95 10.12 16.75
C GLU A 391 15.74 10.86 16.17
N LYS A 392 15.96 11.90 15.38
CA LYS A 392 14.90 12.60 14.67
C LYS A 392 14.13 11.67 13.74
N TYR A 393 14.84 10.79 13.03
CA TYR A 393 14.21 9.85 12.10
C TYR A 393 13.60 8.65 12.79
N LYS A 394 14.15 8.22 13.95
CA LYS A 394 13.47 7.25 14.81
C LYS A 394 12.11 7.78 15.28
N GLN A 395 12.03 9.07 15.63
CA GLN A 395 10.77 9.71 15.99
C GLN A 395 9.77 9.65 14.82
N ILE A 396 10.20 9.93 13.60
CA ILE A 396 9.35 9.87 12.41
C ILE A 396 8.89 8.42 12.14
N ILE A 397 9.77 7.42 12.30
CA ILE A 397 9.41 6.00 12.17
C ILE A 397 8.38 5.60 13.23
N SER A 398 8.58 6.02 14.50
CA SER A 398 7.60 5.80 15.58
C SER A 398 6.24 6.43 15.28
N GLY A 399 6.26 7.62 14.67
CA GLY A 399 5.06 8.30 14.19
C GLY A 399 4.37 7.54 13.06
N PHE A 400 5.12 6.95 12.15
CA PHE A 400 4.57 6.08 11.11
C PHE A 400 3.91 4.82 11.69
N ILE A 401 4.53 4.15 12.66
CA ILE A 401 3.92 3.02 13.38
C ILE A 401 2.62 3.46 14.06
N THR A 402 2.63 4.63 14.67
CA THR A 402 1.42 5.20 15.30
C THR A 402 0.34 5.47 14.26
N TYR A 403 0.68 6.03 13.10
CA TYR A 403 -0.27 6.22 11.99
C TYR A 403 -0.91 4.91 11.55
N LEU A 404 -0.15 3.83 11.37
CA LEU A 404 -0.66 2.52 10.98
C LEU A 404 -1.62 1.94 12.03
N ASP A 405 -1.32 2.15 13.31
CA ASP A 405 -2.15 1.70 14.43
C ASP A 405 -3.53 2.39 14.46
N PHE A 406 -3.55 3.72 14.21
CA PHE A 406 -4.76 4.55 14.31
C PHE A 406 -5.51 4.78 12.99
N ARG A 407 -4.95 4.43 11.85
CA ARG A 407 -5.62 4.66 10.57
C ARG A 407 -6.94 3.90 10.45
N THR A 408 -7.90 4.54 9.79
CA THR A 408 -9.23 4.00 9.46
C THR A 408 -9.37 3.63 7.98
N LYS A 409 -8.33 3.94 7.17
CA LYS A 409 -8.24 3.64 5.74
C LYS A 409 -6.79 3.52 5.26
#